data_875bf014787d9eac6f69ec2c00a2f14d
#
_entry.id   875bf014787d9eac6f69ec2c00a2f14d
#
_cell.length_a   1.000
_cell.length_b   1.000
_cell.length_c   1.000
_cell.angle_alpha   90.00
_cell.angle_beta   90.00
_cell.angle_gamma   90.00
#
_symmetry.space_group_name_H-M   'P 1'
#
loop_
_entity.id
_entity.type
_entity.pdbx_description
1 polymer ?
#
loop_
_entity_poly.entity_id
_entity_poly.type
_entity_poly.pdbx_seq_one_letter_code
_entity_poly.pdbx_strand_id
1 'polypeptide(L)'
;MVLAALVSCGQRTGQGGDDAAQKKTRSFPMVNPPAMMQDQMEILEYMSVHYWDAFAAQPKDGGKPYLCDSTHVSGVEKGAFEQALANYIYILENLPLRTAQKGVRKMAEKAEACETADTASNIFETFVEMAEKYIFDPNSPLRNEDLYSPFASSLSQSAHLDSATRDRYAYVAGMCRLNEKGTKAADFLFSDKNGRQHTLYGIKADFILLFFSNPGCHSCLDIINALKDSPQISEMISDGKMAVLNIYIDEDLQAWREYMPIYPEQWYNGFDPDLVIRTDKVYNVRAIPSLYLLDSEKTVLLKDADLERLFAVMQNLKL
;
A
#
# COMPACT_ATOMS: atom_id res chain seq x y z
N MET A 1 53.93 38.53 -61.40
CA MET A 1 53.52 39.54 -60.37
C MET A 1 52.01 39.48 -60.31
N VAL A 2 51.47 38.76 -59.34
CA VAL A 2 50.02 38.73 -59.08
C VAL A 2 49.85 39.02 -57.59
N LEU A 3 49.27 40.14 -57.26
CA LEU A 3 48.92 40.54 -55.90
C LEU A 3 47.74 39.73 -55.44
N ALA A 4 47.87 39.04 -54.33
CA ALA A 4 46.77 38.41 -53.61
C ALA A 4 46.24 39.35 -52.53
N ALA A 5 44.99 39.78 -52.67
CA ALA A 5 44.29 40.56 -51.66
C ALA A 5 43.74 39.62 -50.58
N LEU A 6 44.17 39.78 -49.34
CA LEU A 6 43.61 39.11 -48.16
C LEU A 6 42.34 39.85 -47.74
N VAL A 7 41.17 39.18 -47.90
CA VAL A 7 39.89 39.62 -47.32
C VAL A 7 39.77 38.98 -45.93
N SER A 8 39.90 39.79 -44.87
CA SER A 8 39.67 39.41 -43.50
C SER A 8 38.12 39.36 -43.25
N CYS A 9 37.58 38.16 -43.15
CA CYS A 9 36.24 37.92 -42.63
C CYS A 9 36.28 37.96 -41.10
N GLY A 10 35.82 39.06 -40.48
CA GLY A 10 35.58 39.13 -39.05
C GLY A 10 34.44 38.21 -38.69
N GLN A 11 34.71 37.09 -38.02
CA GLN A 11 33.71 36.28 -37.33
C GLN A 11 33.22 37.06 -36.10
N ARG A 12 32.00 37.59 -36.18
CA ARG A 12 31.23 37.96 -35.00
C ARG A 12 30.77 36.67 -34.32
N THR A 13 31.44 36.27 -33.26
CA THR A 13 30.92 35.29 -32.31
C THR A 13 29.76 35.95 -31.59
N GLY A 14 28.55 35.66 -32.05
CA GLY A 14 27.33 35.90 -31.27
C GLY A 14 27.38 34.99 -30.05
N GLN A 15 27.72 35.51 -28.89
CA GLN A 15 27.38 34.94 -27.61
C GLN A 15 25.85 35.08 -27.45
N GLY A 16 25.12 34.13 -28.00
CA GLY A 16 23.77 33.78 -27.55
C GLY A 16 23.92 33.11 -26.18
N GLY A 17 23.80 33.88 -25.13
CA GLY A 17 23.70 33.33 -23.80
C GLY A 17 22.39 32.58 -23.70
N ASP A 18 22.45 31.25 -23.78
CA ASP A 18 21.44 30.38 -23.20
C ASP A 18 21.60 30.46 -21.67
N ASP A 19 21.02 31.50 -21.09
CA ASP A 19 20.65 31.50 -19.66
C ASP A 19 19.40 30.62 -19.47
N ALA A 20 19.50 29.35 -19.87
CA ALA A 20 18.63 28.31 -19.36
C ALA A 20 18.92 28.24 -17.86
N ALA A 21 18.07 28.83 -17.03
CA ALA A 21 18.22 28.91 -15.60
C ALA A 21 18.47 27.49 -15.08
N GLN A 22 19.72 27.21 -14.65
CA GLN A 22 20.16 25.90 -14.24
C GLN A 22 19.31 25.47 -13.04
N LYS A 23 18.40 24.51 -13.26
CA LYS A 23 17.50 23.97 -12.23
C LYS A 23 18.29 23.36 -11.08
N LYS A 24 17.76 23.44 -9.86
CA LYS A 24 18.45 23.08 -8.64
C LYS A 24 18.12 21.64 -8.23
N THR A 25 19.14 20.85 -7.88
CA THR A 25 18.98 19.55 -7.17
C THR A 25 19.15 19.74 -5.66
N ARG A 26 18.63 18.80 -4.88
CA ARG A 26 18.75 18.75 -3.41
C ARG A 26 18.66 17.30 -2.91
N SER A 27 19.22 17.04 -1.74
CA SER A 27 18.93 15.83 -1.00
C SER A 27 17.50 15.88 -0.45
N PHE A 28 16.90 14.71 -0.14
CA PHE A 28 15.62 14.67 0.57
C PHE A 28 15.77 15.39 1.93
N PRO A 29 14.92 16.38 2.23
CA PRO A 29 15.07 17.15 3.48
C PRO A 29 14.63 16.31 4.68
N MET A 30 15.52 16.20 5.66
CA MET A 30 15.24 15.46 6.90
C MET A 30 14.18 16.19 7.74
N VAL A 31 13.26 15.41 8.32
CA VAL A 31 12.29 15.90 9.29
C VAL A 31 12.90 15.81 10.67
N ASN A 32 12.91 16.93 11.38
CA ASN A 32 13.42 16.99 12.75
C ASN A 32 12.27 17.29 13.71
N PRO A 33 11.82 16.33 14.52
CA PRO A 33 10.87 16.58 15.60
C PRO A 33 11.42 17.64 16.57
N PRO A 34 10.55 18.44 17.22
CA PRO A 34 10.98 19.38 18.26
C PRO A 34 11.80 18.69 19.34
N ALA A 35 12.94 19.30 19.75
CA ALA A 35 13.88 18.69 20.69
C ALA A 35 13.29 18.38 22.08
N MET A 36 12.14 18.97 22.42
CA MET A 36 11.41 18.69 23.65
C MET A 36 10.56 17.41 23.59
N MET A 37 10.28 16.86 22.42
CA MET A 37 9.57 15.59 22.25
C MET A 37 10.51 14.45 22.62
N GLN A 38 10.15 13.68 23.64
CA GLN A 38 10.92 12.53 24.10
C GLN A 38 10.15 11.22 23.99
N ASP A 39 8.82 11.29 23.97
CA ASP A 39 7.97 10.13 23.78
C ASP A 39 8.02 9.64 22.33
N GLN A 40 8.29 8.35 22.15
CA GLN A 40 8.43 7.75 20.82
C GLN A 40 7.13 7.84 20.01
N MET A 41 5.97 7.69 20.66
CA MET A 41 4.68 7.75 19.97
C MET A 41 4.38 9.17 19.52
N GLU A 42 4.64 10.19 20.38
CA GLU A 42 4.49 11.60 20.02
C GLU A 42 5.39 11.98 18.83
N ILE A 43 6.63 11.46 18.80
CA ILE A 43 7.56 11.66 17.68
C ILE A 43 7.00 11.06 16.37
N LEU A 44 6.51 9.82 16.41
CA LEU A 44 5.92 9.17 15.25
C LEU A 44 4.66 9.89 14.75
N GLU A 45 3.80 10.33 15.68
CA GLU A 45 2.60 11.13 15.36
C GLU A 45 2.98 12.45 14.69
N TYR A 46 3.95 13.19 15.26
CA TYR A 46 4.48 14.39 14.64
C TYR A 46 5.03 14.13 13.24
N MET A 47 5.87 13.12 13.08
CA MET A 47 6.45 12.76 11.80
C MET A 47 5.38 12.38 10.78
N SER A 48 4.31 11.67 11.17
CA SER A 48 3.24 11.28 10.26
C SER A 48 2.56 12.47 9.56
N VAL A 49 2.51 13.62 10.22
CA VAL A 49 1.87 14.84 9.71
C VAL A 49 2.87 15.76 8.99
N HIS A 50 4.10 15.83 9.49
CA HIS A 50 5.10 16.83 9.08
C HIS A 50 6.19 16.28 8.15
N TYR A 51 6.18 14.98 7.85
CA TYR A 51 7.22 14.31 7.08
C TYR A 51 7.51 14.97 5.73
N TRP A 52 6.48 15.45 5.07
CA TRP A 52 6.54 16.00 3.73
C TRP A 52 6.61 17.54 3.69
N ASP A 53 6.60 18.25 4.85
CA ASP A 53 6.54 19.72 4.88
C ASP A 53 7.71 20.38 4.17
N ALA A 54 8.93 19.98 4.53
CA ALA A 54 10.14 20.56 3.93
C ALA A 54 10.35 20.12 2.48
N PHE A 55 9.86 18.93 2.11
CA PHE A 55 9.92 18.44 0.73
C PHE A 55 8.96 19.23 -0.19
N ALA A 56 7.74 19.45 0.26
CA ALA A 56 6.71 20.19 -0.49
C ALA A 56 6.93 21.70 -0.51
N ALA A 57 7.84 22.22 0.32
CA ALA A 57 8.12 23.64 0.37
C ALA A 57 8.76 24.16 -0.92
N GLN A 58 8.20 25.25 -1.47
CA GLN A 58 8.76 25.94 -2.61
C GLN A 58 10.14 26.59 -2.27
N PRO A 59 11.01 26.84 -3.27
CA PRO A 59 12.26 27.57 -3.05
C PRO A 59 11.98 28.94 -2.43
N LYS A 60 12.75 29.33 -1.41
CA LYS A 60 12.59 30.64 -0.78
C LYS A 60 13.02 31.76 -1.71
N ASP A 61 12.23 32.82 -1.75
CA ASP A 61 12.48 34.16 -2.33
C ASP A 61 13.41 34.21 -3.56
N GLY A 62 12.85 33.98 -4.76
CA GLY A 62 13.59 34.13 -6.01
C GLY A 62 14.67 33.05 -6.25
N GLY A 63 14.69 31.99 -5.46
CA GLY A 63 15.56 30.86 -5.68
C GLY A 63 15.30 30.17 -7.02
N LYS A 64 16.34 29.56 -7.61
CA LYS A 64 16.18 28.75 -8.83
C LYS A 64 15.16 27.64 -8.60
N PRO A 65 14.26 27.36 -9.59
CA PRO A 65 13.30 26.27 -9.48
C PRO A 65 14.01 24.91 -9.32
N TYR A 66 13.36 23.99 -8.64
CA TYR A 66 13.87 22.63 -8.52
C TYR A 66 13.77 21.88 -9.85
N LEU A 67 14.72 20.95 -10.05
CA LEU A 67 14.70 20.06 -11.21
C LEU A 67 13.52 19.06 -11.07
N CYS A 68 12.65 19.07 -12.09
CA CYS A 68 11.53 18.12 -12.23
C CYS A 68 11.70 17.45 -13.58
N ASP A 69 12.02 16.14 -13.58
CA ASP A 69 12.19 15.32 -14.79
C ASP A 69 11.98 13.84 -14.45
N SER A 70 12.32 12.94 -15.36
CA SER A 70 12.17 11.49 -15.15
C SER A 70 13.06 10.92 -14.04
N THR A 71 14.09 11.63 -13.61
CA THR A 71 15.07 11.22 -12.61
C THR A 71 14.98 11.96 -11.29
N HIS A 72 14.33 13.12 -11.27
CA HIS A 72 14.22 13.97 -10.09
C HIS A 72 12.78 14.43 -9.84
N VAL A 73 12.39 14.38 -8.58
CA VAL A 73 11.12 14.88 -8.05
C VAL A 73 11.39 16.10 -7.19
N SER A 74 11.02 17.30 -7.69
CA SER A 74 11.30 18.57 -6.99
C SER A 74 12.76 18.68 -6.53
N GLY A 75 13.70 18.34 -7.42
CA GLY A 75 15.14 18.38 -7.18
C GLY A 75 15.73 17.20 -6.41
N VAL A 76 14.91 16.34 -5.85
CA VAL A 76 15.34 15.11 -5.16
C VAL A 76 15.41 13.97 -6.16
N GLU A 77 16.48 13.17 -6.15
CA GLU A 77 16.60 11.97 -6.96
C GLU A 77 15.44 10.99 -6.67
N LYS A 78 14.86 10.40 -7.73
CA LYS A 78 13.67 9.54 -7.63
C LYS A 78 13.88 8.37 -6.66
N GLY A 79 15.05 7.73 -6.65
CA GLY A 79 15.38 6.66 -5.71
C GLY A 79 15.41 7.12 -4.25
N ALA A 80 15.89 8.34 -3.99
CA ALA A 80 15.87 8.91 -2.63
C ALA A 80 14.43 9.27 -2.20
N PHE A 81 13.58 9.69 -3.12
CA PHE A 81 12.15 9.90 -2.86
C PHE A 81 11.44 8.56 -2.55
N GLU A 82 11.70 7.51 -3.34
CA GLU A 82 11.14 6.18 -3.08
C GLU A 82 11.54 5.65 -1.69
N GLN A 83 12.81 5.81 -1.32
CA GLN A 83 13.27 5.43 0.03
C GLN A 83 12.59 6.26 1.12
N ALA A 84 12.39 7.55 0.90
CA ALA A 84 11.67 8.40 1.84
C ALA A 84 10.21 7.96 2.00
N LEU A 85 9.55 7.55 0.92
CA LEU A 85 8.20 7.00 0.98
C LEU A 85 8.15 5.68 1.75
N ALA A 86 9.10 4.77 1.53
CA ALA A 86 9.19 3.52 2.29
C ALA A 86 9.37 3.79 3.79
N ASN A 87 10.26 4.73 4.16
CA ASN A 87 10.44 5.15 5.55
C ASN A 87 9.15 5.75 6.13
N TYR A 88 8.41 6.54 5.34
CA TYR A 88 7.14 7.11 5.76
C TYR A 88 6.07 6.05 6.00
N ILE A 89 5.96 5.06 5.11
CA ILE A 89 5.05 3.91 5.29
C ILE A 89 5.38 3.18 6.60
N TYR A 90 6.67 2.92 6.87
CA TYR A 90 7.11 2.31 8.12
C TYR A 90 6.68 3.11 9.35
N ILE A 91 6.79 4.46 9.33
CA ILE A 91 6.30 5.33 10.40
C ILE A 91 4.79 5.13 10.59
N LEU A 92 4.02 5.14 9.50
CA LEU A 92 2.56 5.01 9.55
C LEU A 92 2.12 3.65 10.11
N GLU A 93 2.81 2.57 9.78
CA GLU A 93 2.49 1.22 10.26
C GLU A 93 2.73 1.02 11.76
N ASN A 94 3.57 1.85 12.37
CA ASN A 94 3.82 1.86 13.81
C ASN A 94 2.89 2.78 14.59
N LEU A 95 1.85 3.33 13.94
CA LEU A 95 0.86 4.21 14.54
C LEU A 95 -0.52 3.55 14.64
N PRO A 96 -1.38 3.99 15.56
CA PRO A 96 -2.80 3.65 15.51
C PRO A 96 -3.39 4.02 14.15
N LEU A 97 -4.22 3.14 13.57
CA LEU A 97 -4.70 3.27 12.19
C LEU A 97 -5.28 4.67 11.88
N ARG A 98 -6.09 5.23 12.76
CA ARG A 98 -6.70 6.56 12.56
C ARG A 98 -5.67 7.69 12.49
N THR A 99 -4.61 7.60 13.29
CA THR A 99 -3.48 8.55 13.24
C THR A 99 -2.70 8.40 11.94
N ALA A 100 -2.39 7.17 11.54
CA ALA A 100 -1.74 6.88 10.27
C ALA A 100 -2.54 7.40 9.07
N GLN A 101 -3.84 7.15 9.04
CA GLN A 101 -4.76 7.65 8.01
C GLN A 101 -4.83 9.18 7.95
N LYS A 102 -4.72 9.87 9.11
CA LYS A 102 -4.60 11.33 9.15
C LYS A 102 -3.29 11.78 8.47
N GLY A 103 -2.18 11.10 8.75
CA GLY A 103 -0.89 11.37 8.09
C GLY A 103 -0.99 11.25 6.57
N VAL A 104 -1.60 10.16 6.07
CA VAL A 104 -1.81 9.95 4.63
C VAL A 104 -2.66 11.07 4.00
N ARG A 105 -3.75 11.51 4.65
CA ARG A 105 -4.53 12.66 4.17
C ARG A 105 -3.68 13.93 4.09
N LYS A 106 -2.80 14.15 5.07
CA LYS A 106 -1.87 15.30 5.04
C LYS A 106 -0.85 15.21 3.90
N MET A 107 -0.39 14.01 3.58
CA MET A 107 0.46 13.79 2.40
C MET A 107 -0.29 14.15 1.11
N ALA A 108 -1.52 13.68 0.93
CA ALA A 108 -2.36 14.00 -0.22
C ALA A 108 -2.66 15.50 -0.34
N GLU A 109 -3.03 16.17 0.77
CA GLU A 109 -3.27 17.61 0.83
C GLU A 109 -2.04 18.42 0.36
N LYS A 110 -0.82 17.96 0.72
CA LYS A 110 0.42 18.61 0.29
C LYS A 110 0.69 18.43 -1.20
N ALA A 111 0.44 17.21 -1.73
CA ALA A 111 0.57 16.96 -3.16
C ALA A 111 -0.37 17.85 -3.97
N GLU A 112 -1.64 17.96 -3.58
CA GLU A 112 -2.64 18.86 -4.18
C GLU A 112 -2.20 20.34 -4.12
N ALA A 113 -1.68 20.77 -2.97
CA ALA A 113 -1.22 22.14 -2.79
C ALA A 113 -0.01 22.47 -3.69
N CYS A 114 0.90 21.51 -3.90
CA CYS A 114 2.03 21.68 -4.81
C CYS A 114 1.56 21.85 -6.25
N GLU A 115 0.63 21.03 -6.72
CA GLU A 115 0.07 21.10 -8.06
C GLU A 115 -0.70 22.41 -8.29
N THR A 116 -1.46 22.85 -7.30
CA THR A 116 -2.17 24.13 -7.34
C THR A 116 -1.22 25.33 -7.44
N ALA A 117 -0.07 25.25 -6.75
CA ALA A 117 0.91 26.34 -6.72
C ALA A 117 1.81 26.38 -7.97
N ASP A 118 2.14 25.22 -8.55
CA ASP A 118 3.03 25.09 -9.69
C ASP A 118 2.73 23.79 -10.47
N THR A 119 1.99 23.91 -11.56
CA THR A 119 1.64 22.80 -12.47
C THR A 119 2.84 22.25 -13.27
N ALA A 120 4.00 22.89 -13.21
CA ALA A 120 5.25 22.37 -13.75
C ALA A 120 6.03 21.51 -12.73
N SER A 121 5.54 21.43 -11.50
CA SER A 121 6.00 20.48 -10.49
C SER A 121 5.57 19.07 -10.86
N ASN A 122 6.40 18.07 -10.56
CA ASN A 122 6.06 16.65 -10.74
C ASN A 122 5.77 15.96 -9.40
N ILE A 123 5.48 16.73 -8.35
CA ILE A 123 5.24 16.20 -7.01
C ILE A 123 3.93 15.41 -6.97
N PHE A 124 2.84 15.99 -7.50
CA PHE A 124 1.51 15.37 -7.44
C PHE A 124 1.48 14.02 -8.16
N GLU A 125 1.89 14.00 -9.44
CA GLU A 125 1.93 12.76 -10.24
C GLU A 125 2.84 11.71 -9.62
N THR A 126 3.98 12.13 -9.05
CA THR A 126 4.90 11.19 -8.41
C THR A 126 4.29 10.58 -7.14
N PHE A 127 3.60 11.37 -6.31
CA PHE A 127 2.90 10.80 -5.16
C PHE A 127 1.82 9.80 -5.59
N VAL A 128 1.06 10.11 -6.65
CA VAL A 128 0.04 9.21 -7.18
C VAL A 128 0.69 7.92 -7.69
N GLU A 129 1.70 8.02 -8.56
CA GLU A 129 2.43 6.86 -9.11
C GLU A 129 3.02 5.99 -8.00
N MET A 130 3.69 6.59 -7.04
CA MET A 130 4.39 5.85 -5.98
C MET A 130 3.43 5.27 -4.95
N ALA A 131 2.33 5.94 -4.62
CA ALA A 131 1.31 5.38 -3.75
C ALA A 131 0.61 4.18 -4.40
N GLU A 132 0.29 4.24 -5.71
CA GLU A 132 -0.23 3.09 -6.45
C GLU A 132 0.77 1.94 -6.46
N LYS A 133 2.04 2.20 -6.77
CA LYS A 133 3.10 1.20 -6.86
C LYS A 133 3.41 0.52 -5.52
N TYR A 134 3.53 1.30 -4.45
CA TYR A 134 4.03 0.76 -3.17
C TYR A 134 2.93 0.44 -2.17
N ILE A 135 1.87 1.24 -2.08
CA ILE A 135 0.84 1.04 -1.06
C ILE A 135 -0.35 0.23 -1.60
N PHE A 136 -0.63 0.32 -2.92
CA PHE A 136 -1.81 -0.31 -3.50
C PHE A 136 -1.53 -1.56 -4.32
N ASP A 137 -0.43 -1.66 -5.09
CA ASP A 137 -0.13 -2.85 -5.90
C ASP A 137 -0.14 -4.11 -5.01
N PRO A 138 -0.96 -5.14 -5.35
CA PRO A 138 -1.06 -6.36 -4.55
C PRO A 138 0.24 -7.16 -4.47
N ASN A 139 1.19 -6.93 -5.38
CA ASN A 139 2.51 -7.55 -5.36
C ASN A 139 3.55 -6.76 -4.56
N SER A 140 3.21 -5.57 -4.09
CA SER A 140 4.12 -4.77 -3.27
C SER A 140 4.27 -5.37 -1.87
N PRO A 141 5.48 -5.50 -1.34
CA PRO A 141 5.70 -5.88 0.06
C PRO A 141 5.23 -4.82 1.04
N LEU A 142 5.03 -3.57 0.59
CA LEU A 142 4.53 -2.45 1.39
C LEU A 142 3.03 -2.21 1.21
N ARG A 143 2.32 -3.10 0.50
CA ARG A 143 0.88 -2.94 0.26
C ARG A 143 0.11 -2.81 1.56
N ASN A 144 -0.78 -1.84 1.61
CA ASN A 144 -1.63 -1.59 2.77
C ASN A 144 -2.88 -0.80 2.36
N GLU A 145 -3.98 -1.51 2.14
CA GLU A 145 -5.24 -0.91 1.69
C GLU A 145 -5.80 0.10 2.69
N ASP A 146 -5.61 -0.13 3.99
CA ASP A 146 -6.10 0.75 5.04
C ASP A 146 -5.36 2.11 5.04
N LEU A 147 -4.11 2.13 4.57
CA LEU A 147 -3.36 3.37 4.31
C LEU A 147 -3.67 3.95 2.93
N TYR A 148 -3.93 3.11 1.91
CA TYR A 148 -4.24 3.60 0.58
C TYR A 148 -5.63 4.24 0.49
N SER A 149 -6.61 3.72 1.23
CA SER A 149 -8.00 4.21 1.23
C SER A 149 -8.12 5.73 1.42
N PRO A 150 -7.50 6.37 2.45
CA PRO A 150 -7.58 7.82 2.61
C PRO A 150 -6.89 8.61 1.49
N PHE A 151 -5.83 8.07 0.88
CA PHE A 151 -5.16 8.69 -0.28
C PHE A 151 -6.08 8.67 -1.50
N ALA A 152 -6.61 7.51 -1.86
CA ALA A 152 -7.56 7.38 -2.96
C ALA A 152 -8.83 8.22 -2.73
N SER A 153 -9.31 8.33 -1.47
CA SER A 153 -10.42 9.20 -1.13
C SER A 153 -10.10 10.68 -1.35
N SER A 154 -8.87 11.13 -1.09
CA SER A 154 -8.45 12.49 -1.41
C SER A 154 -8.39 12.70 -2.92
N LEU A 155 -7.81 11.77 -3.68
CA LEU A 155 -7.75 11.85 -5.14
C LEU A 155 -9.14 11.87 -5.80
N SER A 156 -10.12 11.19 -5.23
CA SER A 156 -11.51 11.21 -5.73
C SER A 156 -12.16 12.60 -5.69
N GLN A 157 -11.56 13.54 -4.96
CA GLN A 157 -12.03 14.92 -4.82
C GLN A 157 -11.07 15.93 -5.44
N SER A 158 -9.97 15.46 -6.05
CA SER A 158 -8.94 16.31 -6.63
C SER A 158 -9.50 17.18 -7.76
N ALA A 159 -9.15 18.48 -7.73
CA ALA A 159 -9.46 19.41 -8.82
C ALA A 159 -8.56 19.22 -10.04
N HIS A 160 -7.45 18.50 -9.88
CA HIS A 160 -6.44 18.28 -10.92
C HIS A 160 -6.69 17.00 -11.73
N LEU A 161 -7.70 16.21 -11.38
CA LEU A 161 -8.07 14.98 -12.07
C LEU A 161 -9.41 15.14 -12.80
N ASP A 162 -9.56 14.46 -13.94
CA ASP A 162 -10.83 14.40 -14.65
C ASP A 162 -11.88 13.57 -13.88
N SER A 163 -13.16 13.71 -14.26
CA SER A 163 -14.26 13.07 -13.52
C SER A 163 -14.16 11.54 -13.53
N ALA A 164 -13.76 10.92 -14.64
CA ALA A 164 -13.68 9.46 -14.75
C ALA A 164 -12.57 8.91 -13.83
N THR A 165 -11.45 9.62 -13.75
CA THR A 165 -10.34 9.29 -12.84
C THR A 165 -10.76 9.46 -11.38
N ARG A 166 -11.49 10.54 -11.03
CA ARG A 166 -12.05 10.73 -9.69
C ARG A 166 -13.03 9.61 -9.29
N ASP A 167 -13.92 9.23 -10.22
CA ASP A 167 -14.88 8.14 -9.96
C ASP A 167 -14.18 6.79 -9.75
N ARG A 168 -13.10 6.53 -10.50
CA ARG A 168 -12.22 5.36 -10.28
C ARG A 168 -11.63 5.37 -8.87
N TYR A 169 -11.09 6.50 -8.42
CA TYR A 169 -10.53 6.60 -7.06
C TYR A 169 -11.59 6.52 -5.97
N ALA A 170 -12.78 7.06 -6.19
CA ALA A 170 -13.90 6.91 -5.26
C ALA A 170 -14.29 5.43 -5.08
N TYR A 171 -14.38 4.68 -6.19
CA TYR A 171 -14.63 3.24 -6.17
C TYR A 171 -13.50 2.49 -5.44
N VAL A 172 -12.23 2.74 -5.79
CA VAL A 172 -11.08 2.09 -5.15
C VAL A 172 -11.04 2.40 -3.65
N ALA A 173 -11.27 3.65 -3.24
CA ALA A 173 -11.33 4.02 -1.82
C ALA A 173 -12.45 3.27 -1.09
N GLY A 174 -13.59 3.05 -1.74
CA GLY A 174 -14.68 2.23 -1.22
C GLY A 174 -14.27 0.77 -1.01
N MET A 175 -13.65 0.18 -2.01
CA MET A 175 -13.16 -1.20 -1.96
C MET A 175 -12.09 -1.40 -0.87
N CYS A 176 -11.15 -0.47 -0.75
CA CYS A 176 -10.11 -0.52 0.28
C CYS A 176 -10.66 -0.41 1.71
N ARG A 177 -11.86 0.12 1.91
CA ARG A 177 -12.50 0.20 3.24
C ARG A 177 -13.21 -1.09 3.66
N LEU A 178 -13.44 -2.02 2.74
CA LEU A 178 -14.03 -3.31 3.10
C LEU A 178 -13.14 -4.05 4.09
N ASN A 179 -13.72 -4.49 5.19
CA ASN A 179 -13.01 -5.23 6.23
C ASN A 179 -11.76 -4.49 6.73
N GLU A 180 -11.88 -3.18 7.00
CA GLU A 180 -10.82 -2.34 7.54
C GLU A 180 -10.34 -2.87 8.90
N LYS A 181 -9.05 -2.79 9.18
CA LYS A 181 -8.50 -3.19 10.49
C LYS A 181 -9.23 -2.49 11.64
N GLY A 182 -9.61 -3.27 12.65
CA GLY A 182 -10.39 -2.82 13.80
C GLY A 182 -11.90 -2.79 13.57
N THR A 183 -12.40 -3.18 12.39
CA THR A 183 -13.83 -3.36 12.12
C THR A 183 -14.20 -4.85 12.10
N LYS A 184 -15.49 -5.15 12.19
CA LYS A 184 -15.98 -6.51 12.08
C LYS A 184 -15.91 -6.99 10.63
N ALA A 185 -15.28 -8.14 10.40
CA ALA A 185 -15.20 -8.76 9.07
C ALA A 185 -16.59 -9.15 8.57
N ALA A 186 -16.82 -9.01 7.27
CA ALA A 186 -18.08 -9.43 6.67
C ALA A 186 -18.26 -10.95 6.82
N ASP A 187 -19.47 -11.36 7.25
CA ASP A 187 -19.85 -12.78 7.26
C ASP A 187 -20.14 -13.26 5.83
N PHE A 188 -19.83 -14.49 5.55
CA PHE A 188 -20.20 -15.16 4.30
C PHE A 188 -20.40 -16.65 4.50
N LEU A 189 -21.17 -17.26 3.61
CA LEU A 189 -21.44 -18.67 3.56
C LEU A 189 -20.36 -19.37 2.74
N PHE A 190 -19.87 -20.51 3.21
CA PHE A 190 -19.00 -21.40 2.44
C PHE A 190 -19.46 -22.85 2.54
N SER A 191 -19.10 -23.67 1.55
CA SER A 191 -19.37 -25.10 1.52
C SER A 191 -18.09 -25.90 1.70
N ASP A 192 -18.13 -26.95 2.54
CA ASP A 192 -17.03 -27.90 2.67
C ASP A 192 -17.01 -28.94 1.54
N LYS A 193 -16.01 -29.82 1.54
CA LYS A 193 -15.86 -30.91 0.55
C LYS A 193 -17.05 -31.87 0.47
N ASN A 194 -17.89 -31.93 1.51
CA ASN A 194 -19.08 -32.80 1.60
C ASN A 194 -20.36 -32.04 1.22
N GLY A 195 -20.26 -30.77 0.83
CA GLY A 195 -21.39 -29.89 0.50
C GLY A 195 -22.14 -29.36 1.72
N ARG A 196 -21.59 -29.50 2.95
CA ARG A 196 -22.19 -28.88 4.13
C ARG A 196 -21.89 -27.40 4.15
N GLN A 197 -22.91 -26.61 4.47
CA GLN A 197 -22.81 -25.17 4.55
C GLN A 197 -22.42 -24.70 5.95
N HIS A 198 -21.52 -23.73 5.98
CA HIS A 198 -20.99 -23.07 7.17
C HIS A 198 -20.94 -21.58 6.93
N THR A 199 -20.78 -20.78 8.00
CA THR A 199 -20.47 -19.35 7.86
C THR A 199 -19.18 -19.02 8.60
N LEU A 200 -18.52 -17.93 8.22
CA LEU A 200 -17.36 -17.42 8.94
C LEU A 200 -17.69 -17.19 10.43
N TYR A 201 -18.88 -16.64 10.72
CA TYR A 201 -19.31 -16.38 12.11
C TYR A 201 -19.63 -17.64 12.89
N GLY A 202 -19.91 -18.75 12.21
CA GLY A 202 -20.12 -20.07 12.82
C GLY A 202 -18.84 -20.68 13.40
N ILE A 203 -17.65 -20.27 12.93
CA ILE A 203 -16.37 -20.79 13.42
C ILE A 203 -16.09 -20.23 14.82
N LYS A 204 -15.73 -21.13 15.76
CA LYS A 204 -15.41 -20.79 17.14
C LYS A 204 -13.93 -21.03 17.40
N ALA A 205 -13.18 -19.97 17.62
CA ALA A 205 -11.78 -19.95 18.03
C ALA A 205 -11.45 -18.55 18.55
N ASP A 206 -10.37 -18.41 19.32
CA ASP A 206 -9.89 -17.11 19.78
C ASP A 206 -9.38 -16.27 18.61
N PHE A 207 -8.76 -16.94 17.63
CA PHE A 207 -8.27 -16.33 16.40
C PHE A 207 -8.73 -17.13 15.18
N ILE A 208 -9.05 -16.45 14.09
CA ILE A 208 -9.34 -17.07 12.80
C ILE A 208 -8.36 -16.50 11.77
N LEU A 209 -7.59 -17.40 11.16
CA LEU A 209 -6.80 -17.06 9.98
C LEU A 209 -7.64 -17.37 8.74
N LEU A 210 -8.23 -16.33 8.14
CA LEU A 210 -8.94 -16.44 6.88
C LEU A 210 -7.94 -16.32 5.74
N PHE A 211 -7.89 -17.34 4.90
CA PHE A 211 -6.95 -17.50 3.81
C PHE A 211 -7.68 -17.73 2.50
N PHE A 212 -7.59 -16.79 1.60
CA PHE A 212 -8.06 -16.96 0.22
C PHE A 212 -6.94 -17.58 -0.61
N SER A 213 -7.17 -18.75 -1.17
CA SER A 213 -6.18 -19.51 -1.93
C SER A 213 -6.77 -20.16 -3.18
N ASN A 214 -5.89 -20.48 -4.15
CA ASN A 214 -6.28 -21.22 -5.35
C ASN A 214 -5.43 -22.49 -5.53
N PRO A 215 -6.01 -23.55 -6.11
CA PRO A 215 -5.28 -24.72 -6.58
C PRO A 215 -4.15 -24.32 -7.54
N GLY A 216 -2.97 -24.93 -7.37
CA GLY A 216 -1.82 -24.68 -8.23
C GLY A 216 -1.11 -23.34 -8.04
N CYS A 217 -1.57 -22.50 -7.12
CA CYS A 217 -0.92 -21.26 -6.76
C CYS A 217 0.36 -21.54 -5.94
N HIS A 218 1.51 -21.19 -6.49
CA HIS A 218 2.83 -21.47 -5.86
C HIS A 218 2.98 -20.75 -4.51
N SER A 219 2.70 -19.45 -4.48
CA SER A 219 2.76 -18.66 -3.25
C SER A 219 1.75 -19.14 -2.18
N CYS A 220 0.60 -19.69 -2.60
CA CYS A 220 -0.34 -20.30 -1.67
C CYS A 220 0.24 -21.56 -1.03
N LEU A 221 0.94 -22.40 -1.83
CA LEU A 221 1.61 -23.59 -1.32
C LEU A 221 2.72 -23.23 -0.32
N ASP A 222 3.48 -22.19 -0.59
CA ASP A 222 4.51 -21.68 0.34
C ASP A 222 3.89 -21.27 1.68
N ILE A 223 2.74 -20.58 1.65
CA ILE A 223 1.99 -20.23 2.86
C ILE A 223 1.47 -21.46 3.59
N ILE A 224 0.87 -22.42 2.87
CA ILE A 224 0.39 -23.68 3.46
C ILE A 224 1.52 -24.39 4.20
N ASN A 225 2.69 -24.51 3.55
CA ASN A 225 3.85 -25.17 4.16
C ASN A 225 4.36 -24.41 5.38
N ALA A 226 4.53 -23.09 5.29
CA ALA A 226 4.97 -22.25 6.41
C ALA A 226 4.03 -22.35 7.63
N LEU A 227 2.72 -22.36 7.39
CA LEU A 227 1.72 -22.52 8.47
C LEU A 227 1.74 -23.93 9.09
N LYS A 228 1.91 -24.98 8.26
CA LYS A 228 2.04 -26.38 8.73
C LYS A 228 3.30 -26.60 9.56
N ASP A 229 4.40 -26.01 9.11
CA ASP A 229 5.72 -26.18 9.73
C ASP A 229 5.91 -25.30 10.99
N SER A 230 4.96 -24.40 11.28
CA SER A 230 4.97 -23.55 12.47
C SER A 230 4.48 -24.31 13.71
N PRO A 231 5.35 -24.61 14.70
CA PRO A 231 4.93 -25.26 15.93
C PRO A 231 3.88 -24.46 16.70
N GLN A 232 4.04 -23.13 16.74
CA GLN A 232 3.10 -22.21 17.40
C GLN A 232 1.69 -22.31 16.81
N ILE A 233 1.56 -22.27 15.48
CA ILE A 233 0.25 -22.38 14.80
C ILE A 233 -0.35 -23.75 15.04
N SER A 234 0.45 -24.81 14.93
CA SER A 234 0.00 -26.19 15.15
C SER A 234 -0.51 -26.40 16.58
N GLU A 235 0.17 -25.86 17.58
CA GLU A 235 -0.26 -25.89 18.98
C GLU A 235 -1.57 -25.10 19.17
N MET A 236 -1.66 -23.88 18.65
CA MET A 236 -2.88 -23.07 18.73
C MET A 236 -4.10 -23.74 18.09
N ILE A 237 -3.91 -24.45 16.98
CA ILE A 237 -4.99 -25.21 16.32
C ILE A 237 -5.40 -26.40 17.20
N SER A 238 -4.43 -27.16 17.74
CA SER A 238 -4.72 -28.32 18.60
C SER A 238 -5.43 -27.94 19.90
N ASP A 239 -5.11 -26.77 20.44
CA ASP A 239 -5.75 -26.20 21.64
C ASP A 239 -7.13 -25.56 21.36
N GLY A 240 -7.55 -25.49 20.10
CA GLY A 240 -8.78 -24.81 19.69
C GLY A 240 -8.73 -23.28 19.78
N LYS A 241 -7.55 -22.70 20.04
CA LYS A 241 -7.33 -21.25 20.10
C LYS A 241 -7.32 -20.60 18.71
N MET A 242 -6.88 -21.32 17.68
CA MET A 242 -6.85 -20.85 16.30
C MET A 242 -7.61 -21.78 15.36
N ALA A 243 -8.36 -21.20 14.46
CA ALA A 243 -8.92 -21.88 13.29
C ALA A 243 -8.32 -21.28 12.02
N VAL A 244 -7.90 -22.13 11.08
CA VAL A 244 -7.56 -21.70 9.73
C VAL A 244 -8.76 -21.99 8.84
N LEU A 245 -9.29 -20.93 8.20
CA LEU A 245 -10.35 -20.99 7.21
C LEU A 245 -9.76 -20.72 5.84
N ASN A 246 -9.55 -21.76 5.05
CA ASN A 246 -9.03 -21.69 3.71
C ASN A 246 -10.19 -21.71 2.71
N ILE A 247 -10.37 -20.67 1.92
CA ILE A 247 -11.49 -20.46 1.01
C ILE A 247 -11.02 -20.31 -0.42
N TYR A 248 -11.56 -21.18 -1.28
CA TYR A 248 -11.50 -21.06 -2.73
C TYR A 248 -12.65 -20.19 -3.25
N ILE A 249 -12.34 -19.20 -4.08
CA ILE A 249 -13.30 -18.18 -4.51
C ILE A 249 -13.56 -18.18 -6.03
N ASP A 250 -13.00 -19.15 -6.77
CA ASP A 250 -13.19 -19.28 -8.20
C ASP A 250 -14.17 -20.42 -8.57
N GLU A 251 -14.43 -20.61 -9.87
CA GLU A 251 -15.51 -21.47 -10.38
C GLU A 251 -15.11 -22.92 -10.61
N ASP A 252 -13.79 -23.22 -10.76
CA ASP A 252 -13.32 -24.57 -11.08
C ASP A 252 -13.30 -25.48 -9.84
N LEU A 253 -14.48 -25.96 -9.46
CA LEU A 253 -14.64 -26.85 -8.30
C LEU A 253 -13.99 -28.24 -8.53
N GLN A 254 -13.72 -28.64 -9.79
CA GLN A 254 -13.01 -29.88 -10.06
C GLN A 254 -11.54 -29.72 -9.66
N ALA A 255 -10.86 -28.68 -10.11
CA ALA A 255 -9.48 -28.37 -9.70
C ALA A 255 -9.37 -28.24 -8.17
N TRP A 256 -10.34 -27.57 -7.54
CA TRP A 256 -10.35 -27.44 -6.07
C TRP A 256 -10.46 -28.82 -5.36
N ARG A 257 -11.35 -29.72 -5.83
CA ARG A 257 -11.48 -31.07 -5.25
C ARG A 257 -10.23 -31.93 -5.44
N GLU A 258 -9.60 -31.82 -6.61
CA GLU A 258 -8.34 -32.54 -6.91
C GLU A 258 -7.18 -32.06 -6.03
N TYR A 259 -7.21 -30.77 -5.62
CA TYR A 259 -6.18 -30.16 -4.79
C TYR A 259 -6.41 -30.39 -3.27
N MET A 260 -7.58 -30.87 -2.85
CA MET A 260 -7.94 -31.09 -1.44
C MET A 260 -6.89 -31.87 -0.61
N PRO A 261 -6.18 -32.91 -1.15
CA PRO A 261 -5.16 -33.63 -0.39
C PRO A 261 -3.94 -32.79 0.05
N ILE A 262 -3.74 -31.62 -0.56
CA ILE A 262 -2.65 -30.67 -0.22
C ILE A 262 -3.01 -29.88 1.03
N TYR A 263 -4.29 -29.56 1.22
CA TYR A 263 -4.75 -28.77 2.36
C TYR A 263 -4.76 -29.62 3.66
N PRO A 264 -4.28 -29.07 4.79
CA PRO A 264 -4.36 -29.76 6.08
C PRO A 264 -5.80 -30.12 6.46
N GLU A 265 -6.02 -31.35 6.91
CA GLU A 265 -7.37 -31.84 7.27
C GLU A 265 -7.96 -31.13 8.49
N GLN A 266 -7.11 -30.61 9.41
CA GLN A 266 -7.55 -29.88 10.60
C GLN A 266 -8.01 -28.45 10.28
N TRP A 267 -7.85 -27.97 9.04
CA TRP A 267 -8.34 -26.66 8.61
C TRP A 267 -9.79 -26.76 8.15
N TYR A 268 -10.50 -25.65 8.24
CA TYR A 268 -11.74 -25.47 7.50
C TYR A 268 -11.39 -25.18 6.04
N ASN A 269 -11.58 -26.18 5.17
CA ASN A 269 -11.32 -26.04 3.73
C ASN A 269 -12.65 -25.99 3.00
N GLY A 270 -12.96 -24.86 2.38
CA GLY A 270 -14.23 -24.64 1.72
C GLY A 270 -14.09 -23.82 0.43
N PHE A 271 -15.23 -23.68 -0.22
CA PHE A 271 -15.38 -22.80 -1.38
C PHE A 271 -16.59 -21.89 -1.21
N ASP A 272 -16.59 -20.76 -1.90
CA ASP A 272 -17.70 -19.82 -1.97
C ASP A 272 -18.71 -20.31 -3.03
N PRO A 273 -19.86 -20.93 -2.63
CA PRO A 273 -20.76 -21.58 -3.57
C PRO A 273 -21.53 -20.60 -4.45
N ASP A 274 -21.76 -19.38 -3.95
CA ASP A 274 -22.55 -18.35 -4.63
C ASP A 274 -21.66 -17.25 -5.24
N LEU A 275 -20.34 -17.40 -5.13
CA LEU A 275 -19.31 -16.46 -5.61
C LEU A 275 -19.48 -15.04 -5.04
N VAL A 276 -20.09 -14.89 -3.85
CA VAL A 276 -20.39 -13.58 -3.25
C VAL A 276 -19.13 -12.77 -2.96
N ILE A 277 -17.99 -13.44 -2.67
CA ILE A 277 -16.73 -12.77 -2.42
C ILE A 277 -16.25 -12.05 -3.68
N ARG A 278 -16.41 -12.66 -4.86
CA ARG A 278 -16.02 -12.06 -6.15
C ARG A 278 -17.08 -11.15 -6.73
N THR A 279 -18.35 -11.56 -6.73
CA THR A 279 -19.45 -10.84 -7.41
C THR A 279 -19.97 -9.68 -6.60
N ASP A 280 -20.27 -9.92 -5.30
CA ASP A 280 -20.81 -8.90 -4.39
C ASP A 280 -19.70 -8.11 -3.70
N LYS A 281 -18.45 -8.58 -3.90
CA LYS A 281 -17.23 -7.93 -3.38
C LYS A 281 -17.32 -7.64 -1.89
N VAL A 282 -17.73 -8.66 -1.12
CA VAL A 282 -17.76 -8.55 0.34
C VAL A 282 -16.35 -8.48 0.95
N TYR A 283 -15.33 -8.96 0.20
CA TYR A 283 -13.91 -8.76 0.45
C TYR A 283 -13.22 -8.20 -0.80
N ASN A 284 -12.21 -7.34 -0.61
CA ASN A 284 -11.38 -6.83 -1.70
C ASN A 284 -10.20 -7.79 -1.96
N VAL A 285 -10.48 -8.96 -2.53
CA VAL A 285 -9.42 -9.93 -2.88
C VAL A 285 -8.87 -9.59 -4.26
N ARG A 286 -7.80 -8.79 -4.30
CA ARG A 286 -7.18 -8.29 -5.54
C ARG A 286 -6.16 -9.25 -6.14
N ALA A 287 -5.56 -10.08 -5.30
CA ALA A 287 -4.63 -11.13 -5.68
C ALA A 287 -4.75 -12.32 -4.73
N ILE A 288 -4.35 -13.49 -5.18
CA ILE A 288 -4.22 -14.71 -4.41
C ILE A 288 -2.72 -15.01 -4.26
N PRO A 289 -2.23 -15.29 -3.06
CA PRO A 289 -2.94 -15.45 -1.78
C PRO A 289 -3.31 -14.13 -1.10
N SER A 290 -4.37 -14.15 -0.27
CA SER A 290 -4.73 -13.04 0.63
C SER A 290 -5.05 -13.59 2.02
N LEU A 291 -4.46 -12.99 3.06
CA LEU A 291 -4.57 -13.43 4.45
C LEU A 291 -5.21 -12.35 5.31
N TYR A 292 -6.19 -12.77 6.14
CA TYR A 292 -6.77 -11.95 7.18
C TYR A 292 -6.64 -12.65 8.53
N LEU A 293 -6.26 -11.94 9.58
CA LEU A 293 -6.32 -12.43 10.94
C LEU A 293 -7.48 -11.76 11.67
N LEU A 294 -8.37 -12.55 12.26
CA LEU A 294 -9.53 -12.08 13.00
C LEU A 294 -9.45 -12.56 14.46
N ASP A 295 -10.03 -11.78 15.39
CA ASP A 295 -10.25 -12.23 16.76
C ASP A 295 -11.53 -13.07 16.92
N SER A 296 -11.84 -13.47 18.15
CA SER A 296 -13.04 -14.26 18.49
C SER A 296 -14.34 -13.56 18.11
N GLU A 297 -14.37 -12.22 18.15
CA GLU A 297 -15.51 -11.38 17.77
C GLU A 297 -15.56 -11.10 16.26
N LYS A 298 -14.63 -11.67 15.50
CA LYS A 298 -14.44 -11.43 14.05
C LYS A 298 -13.95 -10.03 13.71
N THR A 299 -13.32 -9.33 14.67
CA THR A 299 -12.66 -8.05 14.38
C THR A 299 -11.39 -8.31 13.57
N VAL A 300 -11.18 -7.53 12.52
CA VAL A 300 -9.99 -7.62 11.67
C VAL A 300 -8.77 -7.09 12.42
N LEU A 301 -7.82 -7.97 12.72
CA LEU A 301 -6.53 -7.64 13.32
C LEU A 301 -5.48 -7.37 12.25
N LEU A 302 -5.50 -8.19 11.17
CA LEU A 302 -4.67 -8.01 9.97
C LEU A 302 -5.54 -8.16 8.72
N LYS A 303 -5.21 -7.37 7.72
CA LYS A 303 -5.89 -7.37 6.41
C LYS A 303 -4.87 -7.49 5.29
N ASP A 304 -5.11 -8.41 4.35
CA ASP A 304 -4.29 -8.66 3.15
C ASP A 304 -2.79 -8.73 3.47
N ALA A 305 -2.47 -9.39 4.59
CA ALA A 305 -1.13 -9.48 5.13
C ALA A 305 -0.29 -10.55 4.40
N ASP A 306 1.02 -10.39 4.42
CA ASP A 306 1.96 -11.45 4.12
C ASP A 306 2.30 -12.27 5.37
N LEU A 307 3.09 -13.33 5.19
CA LEU A 307 3.50 -14.21 6.29
C LEU A 307 4.36 -13.51 7.34
N GLU A 308 5.21 -12.58 6.94
CA GLU A 308 6.11 -11.88 7.85
C GLU A 308 5.29 -11.03 8.84
N ARG A 309 4.33 -10.26 8.32
CA ARG A 309 3.40 -9.47 9.14
C ARG A 309 2.52 -10.37 10.03
N LEU A 310 2.03 -11.49 9.49
CA LEU A 310 1.26 -12.45 10.27
C LEU A 310 2.07 -12.95 11.47
N PHE A 311 3.27 -13.46 11.23
CA PHE A 311 4.12 -13.98 12.30
C PHE A 311 4.55 -12.90 13.29
N ALA A 312 4.86 -11.69 12.84
CA ALA A 312 5.19 -10.56 13.72
C ALA A 312 4.04 -10.21 14.67
N VAL A 313 2.80 -10.20 14.18
CA VAL A 313 1.62 -9.97 15.04
C VAL A 313 1.40 -11.12 15.98
N MET A 314 1.51 -12.37 15.52
CA MET A 314 1.31 -13.56 16.35
C MET A 314 2.31 -13.64 17.51
N GLN A 315 3.58 -13.25 17.31
CA GLN A 315 4.58 -13.19 18.39
C GLN A 315 4.19 -12.20 19.50
N ASN A 316 3.42 -11.16 19.17
CA ASN A 316 2.97 -10.13 20.12
C ASN A 316 1.60 -10.45 20.74
N LEU A 317 0.86 -11.42 20.21
CA LEU A 317 -0.36 -11.90 20.85
C LEU A 317 0.05 -12.63 22.13
N LYS A 318 -0.41 -12.11 23.27
CA LYS A 318 -0.26 -12.83 24.56
C LYS A 318 -1.15 -14.05 24.50
N LEU A 319 -0.56 -15.21 24.29
CA LEU A 319 -1.18 -16.52 24.30
C LEU A 319 -1.43 -17.03 25.72
#